data_8d629594c8a645c9599f5932a90590a5
#
_entry.id   8d629594c8a645c9599f5932a90590a5
#
_cell.length_a   1.000
_cell.length_b   1.000
_cell.length_c   1.000
_cell.angle_alpha   90.00
_cell.angle_beta   90.00
_cell.angle_gamma   90.00
#
_symmetry.space_group_name_H-M   'P 1'
#
loop_
_entity.id
_entity.type
_entity.pdbx_description
1 polymer ?
#
loop_
_entity_poly.entity_id
_entity_poly.type
_entity_poly.pdbx_seq_one_letter_code
_entity_poly.pdbx_strand_id
1 'polypeptide(L)'
;GPATVSVALDSLGDTSANGLEEVKTELVQMNLTDIGGLGYQLVAGSLNGLPASMGQIEEQQNIQAGRLDLPGPDAPFCTSPVPANCVGTTARSTFDILFAVILPNGTRLHNQQPLRMEAIITEKPPQTIYRHVIPQPIELLDDNNNRTGIFLVTAEHDTRPREIDHFANSGAAVGLRMPDGSLVNVVMTGPATVSVALDSLGDTSAN
;
A
#
# COMPACT_ATOMS: atom_id res chain seq x y z
N GLY A 1 9.90 -9.13 -1.38
CA GLY A 1 8.83 -10.12 -1.45
C GLY A 1 7.63 -9.61 -2.21
N PRO A 2 6.72 -10.48 -2.68
CA PRO A 2 5.53 -10.05 -3.40
C PRO A 2 4.56 -9.30 -2.50
N ALA A 3 3.89 -8.29 -3.05
CA ALA A 3 2.68 -7.73 -2.49
C ALA A 3 1.57 -7.76 -3.54
N THR A 4 0.33 -8.03 -3.11
CA THR A 4 -0.84 -8.04 -3.97
C THR A 4 -1.88 -7.11 -3.36
N VAL A 5 -2.37 -6.18 -4.16
CA VAL A 5 -3.46 -5.28 -3.79
C VAL A 5 -4.67 -5.61 -4.65
N SER A 6 -5.80 -5.80 -4.00
CA SER A 6 -7.11 -5.92 -4.65
C SER A 6 -7.79 -4.56 -4.65
N VAL A 7 -8.50 -4.25 -5.72
CA VAL A 7 -9.30 -3.05 -5.86
C VAL A 7 -10.76 -3.47 -6.04
N ALA A 8 -11.64 -2.95 -5.17
CA ALA A 8 -13.07 -3.27 -5.21
C ALA A 8 -13.77 -2.36 -6.24
N LEU A 9 -14.29 -2.97 -7.29
CA LEU A 9 -14.85 -2.31 -8.46
C LEU A 9 -16.19 -1.66 -8.22
N ASP A 10 -16.99 -2.33 -7.41
CA ASP A 10 -18.33 -1.89 -7.05
C ASP A 10 -18.35 -0.75 -6.04
N SER A 11 -17.17 -0.33 -5.59
CA SER A 11 -17.01 0.78 -4.64
C SER A 11 -16.62 2.11 -5.30
N LEU A 12 -16.52 2.15 -6.64
CA LEU A 12 -16.25 3.39 -7.33
C LEU A 12 -17.43 4.35 -7.21
N GLY A 13 -17.16 5.56 -6.80
CA GLY A 13 -18.14 6.63 -6.65
C GLY A 13 -17.72 7.62 -5.58
N ASP A 14 -18.44 8.73 -5.49
CA ASP A 14 -18.25 9.73 -4.43
C ASP A 14 -18.95 9.27 -3.14
N THR A 15 -18.31 8.39 -2.38
CA THR A 15 -18.88 7.83 -1.14
C THR A 15 -18.75 8.80 0.04
N SER A 16 -17.86 9.79 -0.05
CA SER A 16 -17.67 10.82 0.95
C SER A 16 -18.54 12.07 0.73
N ALA A 17 -19.23 12.15 -0.41
CA ALA A 17 -20.04 13.28 -0.86
C ALA A 17 -19.25 14.61 -0.92
N ASN A 18 -18.01 14.54 -1.34
CA ASN A 18 -17.12 15.72 -1.50
C ASN A 18 -16.93 16.12 -2.96
N GLY A 19 -17.56 15.41 -3.90
CA GLY A 19 -17.46 15.65 -5.34
C GLY A 19 -16.27 14.95 -6.02
N LEU A 20 -15.54 14.10 -5.29
CA LEU A 20 -14.39 13.34 -5.79
C LEU A 20 -14.72 11.85 -5.82
N GLU A 21 -14.26 11.17 -6.85
CA GLU A 21 -14.44 9.73 -6.97
C GLU A 21 -13.42 8.99 -6.11
N GLU A 22 -13.87 7.98 -5.41
CA GLU A 22 -13.02 7.10 -4.63
C GLU A 22 -13.29 5.62 -4.94
N VAL A 23 -12.26 4.80 -4.75
CA VAL A 23 -12.36 3.34 -4.87
C VAL A 23 -11.67 2.68 -3.68
N LYS A 24 -12.34 1.68 -3.10
CA LYS A 24 -11.79 0.90 -1.99
C LYS A 24 -10.75 -0.09 -2.50
N THR A 25 -9.72 -0.27 -1.70
CA THR A 25 -8.62 -1.20 -1.98
C THR A 25 -8.36 -2.09 -0.76
N GLU A 26 -7.78 -3.24 -0.98
CA GLU A 26 -7.29 -4.13 0.07
C GLU A 26 -5.87 -4.60 -0.29
N LEU A 27 -4.95 -4.44 0.63
CA LEU A 27 -3.66 -5.13 0.56
C LEU A 27 -3.89 -6.58 1.00
N VAL A 28 -4.04 -7.48 0.02
CA VAL A 28 -4.37 -8.89 0.29
C VAL A 28 -3.15 -9.73 0.64
N GLN A 29 -1.98 -9.34 0.16
CA GLN A 29 -0.71 -10.02 0.47
C GLN A 29 0.48 -9.07 0.34
N MET A 30 1.39 -9.15 1.29
CA MET A 30 2.73 -8.55 1.21
C MET A 30 3.70 -9.42 2.00
N ASN A 31 4.83 -9.78 1.36
CA ASN A 31 5.89 -10.56 1.97
C ASN A 31 7.23 -9.89 1.64
N LEU A 32 7.81 -9.22 2.61
CA LEU A 32 9.08 -8.53 2.48
C LEU A 32 10.14 -9.22 3.32
N THR A 33 11.36 -9.27 2.80
CA THR A 33 12.52 -9.82 3.50
C THR A 33 13.62 -8.77 3.58
N ASP A 34 14.33 -8.77 4.69
CA ASP A 34 15.49 -7.91 4.89
C ASP A 34 16.60 -8.23 3.87
N ILE A 35 17.04 -7.20 3.17
CA ILE A 35 18.16 -7.28 2.20
C ILE A 35 19.53 -7.13 2.85
N GLY A 36 19.57 -6.61 4.09
CA GLY A 36 20.81 -6.45 4.86
C GLY A 36 21.30 -7.75 5.51
N GLY A 37 20.55 -8.85 5.37
CA GLY A 37 20.94 -10.15 5.92
C GLY A 37 20.74 -10.28 7.42
N LEU A 38 20.02 -9.37 8.06
CA LEU A 38 19.70 -9.42 9.49
C LEU A 38 18.59 -10.44 9.81
N GLY A 39 17.91 -10.99 8.78
CA GLY A 39 16.92 -12.06 8.91
C GLY A 39 15.52 -11.61 9.34
N TYR A 40 15.20 -10.33 9.27
CA TYR A 40 13.85 -9.84 9.50
C TYR A 40 12.94 -10.10 8.30
N GLN A 41 11.65 -10.36 8.60
CA GLN A 41 10.61 -10.43 7.57
C GLN A 41 9.43 -9.57 8.01
N LEU A 42 8.70 -9.02 7.03
CA LEU A 42 7.43 -8.34 7.25
C LEU A 42 6.38 -8.98 6.35
N VAL A 43 5.26 -9.33 6.95
CA VAL A 43 4.11 -9.90 6.24
C VAL A 43 2.85 -9.09 6.55
N ALA A 44 2.00 -8.88 5.55
CA ALA A 44 0.71 -8.21 5.70
C ALA A 44 -0.32 -8.81 4.75
N GLY A 45 -1.60 -8.53 5.03
CA GLY A 45 -2.72 -8.89 4.19
C GLY A 45 -3.39 -10.22 4.54
N SER A 46 -4.65 -10.35 4.11
CA SER A 46 -5.54 -11.46 4.45
C SER A 46 -5.06 -12.82 3.97
N LEU A 47 -4.35 -12.88 2.84
CA LEU A 47 -3.74 -14.12 2.34
C LEU A 47 -2.56 -14.63 3.19
N ASN A 48 -2.04 -13.82 4.07
CA ASN A 48 -1.03 -14.20 5.06
C ASN A 48 -1.64 -14.55 6.42
N GLY A 49 -2.97 -14.73 6.49
CA GLY A 49 -3.68 -15.04 7.73
C GLY A 49 -3.77 -13.88 8.74
N LEU A 50 -3.54 -12.66 8.28
CA LEU A 50 -3.71 -11.44 9.07
C LEU A 50 -5.08 -10.82 8.80
N PRO A 51 -5.57 -9.92 9.67
CA PRO A 51 -6.77 -9.16 9.37
C PRO A 51 -6.58 -8.33 8.08
N ALA A 52 -7.70 -8.01 7.42
CA ALA A 52 -7.70 -7.24 6.18
C ALA A 52 -7.04 -5.86 6.38
N SER A 53 -6.14 -5.51 5.50
CA SER A 53 -5.50 -4.20 5.43
C SER A 53 -6.21 -3.37 4.36
N MET A 54 -7.16 -2.55 4.82
CA MET A 54 -8.04 -1.78 3.93
C MET A 54 -7.37 -0.47 3.50
N GLY A 55 -7.71 -0.04 2.31
CA GLY A 55 -7.24 1.21 1.74
C GLY A 55 -8.31 1.88 0.89
N GLN A 56 -7.93 3.02 0.35
CA GLN A 56 -8.76 3.82 -0.55
C GLN A 56 -7.87 4.61 -1.50
N ILE A 57 -8.34 4.76 -2.72
CA ILE A 57 -7.79 5.72 -3.68
C ILE A 57 -8.90 6.74 -3.94
N GLU A 58 -8.60 8.02 -3.71
CA GLU A 58 -9.50 9.15 -3.94
C GLU A 58 -8.81 10.13 -4.88
N GLU A 59 -9.46 10.49 -5.96
CA GLU A 59 -8.95 11.51 -6.88
C GLU A 59 -8.87 12.88 -6.19
N GLN A 60 -7.97 13.73 -6.67
CA GLN A 60 -7.85 15.11 -6.19
C GLN A 60 -8.59 16.11 -7.06
N GLN A 61 -9.04 15.69 -8.22
CA GLN A 61 -9.83 16.48 -9.14
C GLN A 61 -10.74 15.54 -9.95
N ASN A 62 -12.05 15.79 -9.89
CA ASN A 62 -13.03 15.09 -10.71
C ASN A 62 -13.15 15.77 -12.07
N ILE A 63 -12.71 15.11 -13.13
CA ILE A 63 -12.83 15.57 -14.52
C ILE A 63 -14.02 14.87 -15.19
N GLN A 64 -14.22 13.60 -14.86
CA GLN A 64 -15.29 12.79 -15.41
C GLN A 64 -15.97 11.96 -14.33
N ALA A 65 -17.20 12.31 -14.01
CA ALA A 65 -17.98 11.60 -12.99
C ALA A 65 -18.11 10.09 -13.32
N GLY A 66 -18.02 9.26 -12.27
CA GLY A 66 -18.09 7.81 -12.35
C GLY A 66 -16.78 7.14 -12.81
N ARG A 67 -15.68 7.87 -12.80
CA ARG A 67 -14.34 7.36 -13.12
C ARG A 67 -13.32 7.93 -12.16
N LEU A 68 -12.32 7.13 -11.85
CA LEU A 68 -11.15 7.60 -11.12
C LEU A 68 -10.20 8.27 -12.14
N ASP A 69 -10.07 9.59 -12.08
CA ASP A 69 -9.33 10.41 -13.03
C ASP A 69 -7.81 10.35 -12.78
N LEU A 70 -7.23 9.16 -13.02
CA LEU A 70 -5.79 8.94 -13.00
C LEU A 70 -5.26 8.68 -14.40
N PRO A 71 -4.16 9.34 -14.81
CA PRO A 71 -3.45 8.93 -16.01
C PRO A 71 -2.90 7.50 -15.83
N GLY A 72 -2.88 6.74 -16.91
CA GLY A 72 -2.32 5.40 -16.89
C GLY A 72 -2.63 4.66 -18.19
N PRO A 73 -1.96 3.55 -18.44
CA PRO A 73 -2.18 2.75 -19.66
C PRO A 73 -3.62 2.26 -19.77
N ASP A 74 -4.32 2.11 -18.66
CA ASP A 74 -5.68 1.59 -18.57
C ASP A 74 -6.74 2.71 -18.47
N ALA A 75 -6.35 3.98 -18.53
CA ALA A 75 -7.27 5.11 -18.57
C ALA A 75 -7.66 5.41 -20.02
N PRO A 76 -8.81 4.93 -20.54
CA PRO A 76 -9.14 5.00 -21.96
C PRO A 76 -9.31 6.43 -22.48
N PHE A 77 -9.50 7.41 -21.62
CA PHE A 77 -9.55 8.82 -22.00
C PHE A 77 -8.19 9.52 -21.95
N CYS A 78 -7.16 8.86 -21.39
CA CYS A 78 -5.78 9.33 -21.33
C CYS A 78 -4.85 8.61 -22.31
N THR A 79 -5.38 8.19 -23.47
CA THR A 79 -4.59 7.55 -24.52
C THR A 79 -3.73 8.56 -25.29
N SER A 80 -2.68 8.06 -25.94
CA SER A 80 -1.81 8.93 -26.76
C SER A 80 -2.51 9.41 -28.04
N PRO A 81 -2.49 10.72 -28.37
CA PRO A 81 -1.89 11.80 -27.54
C PRO A 81 -2.72 12.05 -26.28
N VAL A 82 -2.04 12.19 -25.14
CA VAL A 82 -2.69 12.43 -23.84
C VAL A 82 -3.48 13.74 -23.93
N PRO A 83 -4.81 13.72 -23.72
CA PRO A 83 -5.59 14.95 -23.71
C PRO A 83 -5.09 15.92 -22.63
N ALA A 84 -5.20 17.22 -22.88
CA ALA A 84 -4.74 18.24 -21.95
C ALA A 84 -5.40 18.14 -20.54
N ASN A 85 -6.62 17.60 -20.49
CA ASN A 85 -7.36 17.38 -19.24
C ASN A 85 -6.87 16.17 -18.42
N CYS A 86 -6.02 15.33 -18.97
CA CYS A 86 -5.37 14.24 -18.24
C CYS A 86 -4.01 14.64 -17.66
N VAL A 87 -3.51 15.82 -18.02
CA VAL A 87 -2.22 16.30 -17.53
C VAL A 87 -2.37 16.82 -16.11
N GLY A 88 -1.63 16.21 -15.17
CA GLY A 88 -1.57 16.68 -13.80
C GLY A 88 -2.68 16.17 -12.86
N THR A 89 -3.52 15.22 -13.31
CA THR A 89 -4.46 14.55 -12.41
C THR A 89 -3.69 13.65 -11.44
N THR A 90 -4.11 13.68 -10.19
CA THR A 90 -3.50 12.89 -9.11
C THR A 90 -4.59 12.33 -8.22
N ALA A 91 -4.26 11.29 -7.47
CA ALA A 91 -5.13 10.77 -6.43
C ALA A 91 -4.35 10.57 -5.13
N ARG A 92 -5.06 10.62 -4.02
CA ARG A 92 -4.56 10.21 -2.73
C ARG A 92 -4.83 8.72 -2.53
N SER A 93 -3.79 7.95 -2.34
CA SER A 93 -3.90 6.54 -1.98
C SER A 93 -3.52 6.34 -0.53
N THR A 94 -4.38 5.67 0.22
CA THR A 94 -4.19 5.39 1.65
C THR A 94 -4.38 3.91 1.93
N PHE A 95 -3.66 3.39 2.94
CA PHE A 95 -3.84 2.06 3.49
C PHE A 95 -3.75 2.10 5.01
N ASP A 96 -4.63 1.37 5.67
CA ASP A 96 -4.56 1.03 7.08
C ASP A 96 -4.06 -0.41 7.20
N ILE A 97 -2.75 -0.55 7.42
CA ILE A 97 -2.06 -1.84 7.31
C ILE A 97 -1.99 -2.53 8.66
N LEU A 98 -2.49 -3.77 8.70
CA LEU A 98 -2.25 -4.73 9.76
C LEU A 98 -1.18 -5.73 9.29
N PHE A 99 -0.08 -5.81 10.04
CA PHE A 99 1.11 -6.54 9.63
C PHE A 99 1.71 -7.35 10.79
N ALA A 100 2.59 -8.27 10.45
CA ALA A 100 3.48 -8.90 11.42
C ALA A 100 4.94 -8.78 10.98
N VAL A 101 5.82 -8.57 11.95
CA VAL A 101 7.27 -8.64 11.79
C VAL A 101 7.74 -9.97 12.38
N ILE A 102 8.51 -10.71 11.61
CA ILE A 102 9.18 -11.92 12.06
C ILE A 102 10.63 -11.57 12.34
N LEU A 103 11.04 -11.71 13.57
CA LEU A 103 12.40 -11.44 14.03
C LEU A 103 13.34 -12.56 13.58
N PRO A 104 14.66 -12.35 13.58
CA PRO A 104 15.65 -13.37 13.18
C PRO A 104 15.60 -14.68 13.98
N ASN A 105 15.10 -14.61 15.21
CA ASN A 105 14.90 -15.79 16.07
C ASN A 105 13.57 -16.52 15.82
N GLY A 106 12.78 -16.09 14.83
CA GLY A 106 11.48 -16.64 14.51
C GLY A 106 10.32 -16.08 15.33
N THR A 107 10.57 -15.19 16.29
CA THR A 107 9.49 -14.52 17.04
C THR A 107 8.66 -13.66 16.12
N ARG A 108 7.34 -13.84 16.16
CA ARG A 108 6.38 -13.04 15.39
C ARG A 108 5.81 -11.95 16.29
N LEU A 109 5.82 -10.74 15.78
CA LEU A 109 5.23 -9.56 16.42
C LEU A 109 4.22 -8.94 15.46
N HIS A 110 3.11 -8.42 15.98
CA HIS A 110 2.09 -7.79 15.14
C HIS A 110 1.58 -6.48 15.74
N ASN A 111 0.97 -5.64 14.90
CA ASN A 111 0.27 -4.44 15.35
C ASN A 111 -1.23 -4.73 15.51
N GLN A 112 -1.86 -4.09 16.50
CA GLN A 112 -3.32 -4.01 16.63
C GLN A 112 -3.84 -2.66 16.12
N GLN A 113 -3.07 -1.60 16.35
CA GLN A 113 -3.37 -0.30 15.77
C GLN A 113 -2.88 -0.30 14.31
N PRO A 114 -3.76 -0.03 13.33
CA PRO A 114 -3.35 0.01 11.93
C PRO A 114 -2.24 1.03 11.68
N LEU A 115 -1.30 0.66 10.82
CA LEU A 115 -0.30 1.55 10.28
C LEU A 115 -0.91 2.29 9.09
N ARG A 116 -1.21 3.59 9.26
CA ARG A 116 -1.68 4.43 8.16
C ARG A 116 -0.52 4.80 7.25
N MET A 117 -0.58 4.32 6.01
CA MET A 117 0.34 4.67 4.94
C MET A 117 -0.38 5.51 3.89
N GLU A 118 0.28 6.55 3.38
CA GLU A 118 -0.31 7.46 2.40
C GLU A 118 0.70 7.83 1.32
N ALA A 119 0.19 8.01 0.09
CA ALA A 119 0.93 8.57 -1.02
C ALA A 119 -0.01 9.36 -1.94
N ILE A 120 0.55 10.35 -2.62
CA ILE A 120 -0.05 10.92 -3.83
C ILE A 120 0.43 10.10 -5.00
N ILE A 121 -0.53 9.61 -5.79
CA ILE A 121 -0.27 8.78 -6.95
C ILE A 121 -0.70 9.49 -8.23
N THR A 122 -0.02 9.21 -9.31
CA THR A 122 -0.28 9.78 -10.64
C THR A 122 -0.71 8.73 -11.64
N GLU A 123 -0.68 7.45 -11.24
CA GLU A 123 -0.98 6.30 -12.11
C GLU A 123 -1.36 5.07 -11.29
N LYS A 124 -1.93 4.06 -11.94
CA LYS A 124 -2.16 2.72 -11.41
C LYS A 124 -1.53 1.67 -12.34
N PRO A 125 -0.79 0.69 -11.78
CA PRO A 125 -0.34 0.62 -10.39
C PRO A 125 0.60 1.78 -10.03
N PRO A 126 0.57 2.28 -8.79
CA PRO A 126 1.34 3.45 -8.41
C PRO A 126 2.85 3.15 -8.38
N GLN A 127 3.64 4.13 -8.84
CA GLN A 127 5.11 4.12 -8.77
C GLN A 127 5.58 5.23 -7.83
N THR A 128 5.44 5.02 -6.53
CA THR A 128 5.67 6.07 -5.54
C THR A 128 6.16 5.50 -4.21
N ILE A 129 6.42 6.38 -3.26
CA ILE A 129 6.75 6.01 -1.88
C ILE A 129 5.56 6.33 -0.99
N TYR A 130 4.99 5.30 -0.39
CA TYR A 130 4.02 5.45 0.69
C TYR A 130 4.76 5.73 2.00
N ARG A 131 4.26 6.68 2.77
CA ARG A 131 4.84 7.08 4.04
C ARG A 131 3.86 6.91 5.18
N HIS A 132 4.39 6.55 6.34
CA HIS A 132 3.66 6.55 7.59
C HIS A 132 3.30 8.00 7.98
N VAL A 133 2.01 8.27 8.13
CA VAL A 133 1.49 9.63 8.40
C VAL A 133 1.10 9.85 9.87
N ILE A 134 1.12 8.81 10.69
CA ILE A 134 0.82 8.92 12.12
C ILE A 134 2.10 9.17 12.90
N PRO A 135 2.22 10.28 13.63
CA PRO A 135 3.46 10.66 14.30
C PRO A 135 3.76 9.83 15.56
N GLN A 136 2.86 8.95 15.98
CA GLN A 136 3.04 8.17 17.21
C GLN A 136 3.57 6.77 16.91
N PRO A 137 4.54 6.28 17.70
CA PRO A 137 5.03 4.91 17.58
C PRO A 137 3.92 3.88 17.81
N ILE A 138 3.89 2.85 16.97
CA ILE A 138 2.95 1.74 17.08
C ILE A 138 3.62 0.61 17.83
N GLU A 139 3.06 0.23 19.00
CA GLU A 139 3.58 -0.89 19.77
C GLU A 139 3.29 -2.21 19.06
N LEU A 140 4.29 -3.09 19.04
CA LEU A 140 4.18 -4.44 18.51
C LEU A 140 3.91 -5.42 19.66
N LEU A 141 2.94 -6.30 19.45
CA LEU A 141 2.50 -7.31 20.40
C LEU A 141 3.01 -8.69 19.97
N ASP A 142 3.16 -9.59 20.93
CA ASP A 142 3.41 -10.99 20.64
C ASP A 142 2.13 -11.73 20.19
N ASP A 143 2.25 -13.00 19.80
CA ASP A 143 1.11 -13.82 19.33
C ASP A 143 0.02 -14.04 20.41
N ASN A 144 0.31 -13.74 21.66
CA ASN A 144 -0.66 -13.78 22.78
C ASN A 144 -1.26 -12.39 23.08
N ASN A 145 -0.99 -11.38 22.25
CA ASN A 145 -1.36 -9.99 22.44
C ASN A 145 -0.71 -9.33 23.68
N ASN A 146 0.41 -9.85 24.16
CA ASN A 146 1.15 -9.20 25.21
C ASN A 146 2.02 -8.07 24.64
N ARG A 147 2.17 -7.03 25.42
CA ARG A 147 3.03 -5.90 25.10
C ARG A 147 4.50 -6.35 25.13
N THR A 148 5.25 -6.00 24.08
CA THR A 148 6.66 -6.37 23.96
C THR A 148 7.62 -5.24 24.31
N GLY A 149 7.13 -4.00 24.34
CA GLY A 149 7.96 -2.80 24.47
C GLY A 149 8.75 -2.48 23.19
N ILE A 150 8.46 -3.17 22.08
CA ILE A 150 9.03 -2.90 20.75
C ILE A 150 8.05 -2.03 19.99
N PHE A 151 8.54 -0.96 19.36
CA PHE A 151 7.70 0.00 18.65
C PHE A 151 8.16 0.20 17.21
N LEU A 152 7.21 0.18 16.28
CA LEU A 152 7.40 0.73 14.95
C LEU A 152 7.38 2.26 15.08
N VAL A 153 8.44 2.92 14.67
CA VAL A 153 8.56 4.40 14.76
C VAL A 153 8.51 5.09 13.40
N THR A 154 8.92 4.39 12.34
CA THR A 154 8.85 4.89 10.96
C THR A 154 8.57 3.73 10.01
N ALA A 155 7.88 4.01 8.92
CA ALA A 155 7.71 3.08 7.81
C ALA A 155 7.62 3.83 6.49
N GLU A 156 8.29 3.29 5.50
CA GLU A 156 8.16 3.70 4.09
C GLU A 156 8.01 2.44 3.25
N HIS A 157 7.10 2.49 2.27
CA HIS A 157 6.93 1.43 1.29
C HIS A 157 7.12 2.01 -0.11
N ASP A 158 8.19 1.62 -0.76
CA ASP A 158 8.51 2.04 -2.13
C ASP A 158 7.91 1.04 -3.12
N THR A 159 6.95 1.51 -3.89
CA THR A 159 6.27 0.73 -4.93
C THR A 159 6.74 1.13 -6.33
N ARG A 160 7.85 1.84 -6.46
CA ARG A 160 8.39 2.24 -7.77
C ARG A 160 8.97 1.04 -8.50
N PRO A 161 8.22 0.40 -9.37
CA PRO A 161 8.68 -0.74 -10.14
C PRO A 161 9.16 -0.25 -11.51
N ARG A 162 9.81 -1.16 -12.20
CA ARG A 162 10.12 -0.95 -13.61
C ARG A 162 9.11 -1.63 -14.55
N GLU A 163 8.17 -2.38 -13.97
CA GLU A 163 7.17 -3.13 -14.72
C GLU A 163 5.77 -2.83 -14.17
N ILE A 164 4.79 -2.73 -15.06
CA ILE A 164 3.46 -2.25 -14.74
C ILE A 164 2.66 -3.25 -13.89
N ASP A 165 2.86 -4.55 -14.09
CA ASP A 165 2.07 -5.59 -13.43
C ASP A 165 2.84 -6.36 -12.35
N HIS A 166 4.15 -6.35 -12.41
CA HIS A 166 5.00 -7.08 -11.50
C HIS A 166 6.11 -6.18 -10.98
N PHE A 167 6.04 -5.90 -9.70
CA PHE A 167 7.09 -5.20 -9.01
C PHE A 167 8.19 -6.21 -8.67
N ALA A 168 9.21 -6.31 -9.52
CA ALA A 168 10.36 -7.18 -9.22
C ALA A 168 11.09 -6.73 -7.96
N ASN A 169 10.96 -5.44 -7.60
CA ASN A 169 11.59 -4.85 -6.43
C ASN A 169 10.69 -3.76 -5.81
N SER A 170 9.91 -4.10 -4.81
CA SER A 170 9.38 -3.10 -3.89
C SER A 170 10.27 -3.05 -2.64
N GLY A 171 10.36 -1.87 -2.05
CA GLY A 171 11.16 -1.66 -0.86
C GLY A 171 10.35 -1.11 0.30
N ALA A 172 10.67 -1.51 1.51
CA ALA A 172 10.16 -0.89 2.73
C ALA A 172 11.34 -0.57 3.66
N ALA A 173 11.30 0.61 4.27
CA ALA A 173 12.18 0.95 5.37
C ALA A 173 11.36 1.03 6.66
N VAL A 174 11.77 0.30 7.67
CA VAL A 174 11.08 0.20 8.95
C VAL A 174 12.04 0.53 10.08
N GLY A 175 11.66 1.49 10.93
CA GLY A 175 12.38 1.77 12.18
C GLY A 175 11.68 1.08 13.36
N LEU A 176 12.40 0.24 14.06
CA LEU A 176 11.94 -0.42 15.28
C LEU A 176 12.65 0.18 16.50
N ARG A 177 11.90 0.57 17.51
CA ARG A 177 12.46 0.89 18.82
C ARG A 177 12.38 -0.34 19.70
N MET A 178 13.52 -0.80 20.16
CA MET A 178 13.65 -1.95 21.03
C MET A 178 13.39 -1.57 22.50
N PRO A 179 13.14 -2.54 23.40
CA PRO A 179 12.88 -2.28 24.82
C PRO A 179 14.02 -1.54 25.56
N ASP A 180 15.26 -1.69 25.11
CA ASP A 180 16.45 -0.99 25.65
C ASP A 180 16.59 0.45 25.14
N GLY A 181 15.62 0.92 24.30
CA GLY A 181 15.62 2.25 23.70
C GLY A 181 16.43 2.36 22.41
N SER A 182 17.14 1.31 22.00
CA SER A 182 17.89 1.31 20.75
C SER A 182 16.95 1.36 19.54
N LEU A 183 17.44 1.91 18.41
CA LEU A 183 16.73 1.94 17.14
C LEU A 183 17.38 0.95 16.19
N VAL A 184 16.56 0.06 15.62
CA VAL A 184 16.94 -0.83 14.53
C VAL A 184 16.21 -0.37 13.26
N ASN A 185 16.99 0.04 12.27
CA ASN A 185 16.47 0.37 10.94
C ASN A 185 16.64 -0.84 10.04
N VAL A 186 15.53 -1.34 9.51
CA VAL A 186 15.50 -2.48 8.60
C VAL A 186 15.03 -2.03 7.24
N VAL A 187 15.82 -2.28 6.22
CA VAL A 187 15.44 -2.06 4.82
C VAL A 187 15.13 -3.41 4.20
N MET A 188 13.92 -3.52 3.67
CA MET A 188 13.41 -4.76 3.09
C MET A 188 13.06 -4.53 1.64
N THR A 189 13.36 -5.48 0.78
CA THR A 189 12.92 -5.47 -0.61
C THR A 189 12.29 -6.80 -1.00
N GLY A 190 11.43 -6.72 -2.00
CA GLY A 190 10.88 -7.92 -2.57
C GLY A 190 9.94 -7.63 -3.74
N PRO A 191 9.60 -8.62 -4.55
CA PRO A 191 8.64 -8.44 -5.61
C PRO A 191 7.27 -8.10 -5.04
N ALA A 192 6.57 -7.17 -5.69
CA ALA A 192 5.18 -6.84 -5.40
C ALA A 192 4.36 -7.07 -6.66
N THR A 193 3.20 -7.69 -6.50
CA THR A 193 2.22 -7.79 -7.57
C THR A 193 1.00 -6.99 -7.17
N VAL A 194 0.63 -6.00 -7.97
CA VAL A 194 -0.63 -5.28 -7.82
C VAL A 194 -1.58 -5.86 -8.84
N SER A 195 -2.61 -6.50 -8.36
CA SER A 195 -3.74 -6.87 -9.20
C SER A 195 -4.75 -5.75 -9.12
N VAL A 196 -4.87 -4.99 -10.21
CA VAL A 196 -5.99 -4.06 -10.40
C VAL A 196 -7.03 -4.81 -11.19
N ALA A 197 -8.21 -5.00 -10.62
CA ALA A 197 -9.29 -5.54 -11.41
C ALA A 197 -9.68 -4.48 -12.44
N LEU A 198 -9.52 -4.79 -13.72
CA LEU A 198 -9.68 -3.84 -14.85
C LEU A 198 -11.09 -3.30 -14.97
N ASP A 199 -12.07 -4.07 -14.56
CA ASP A 199 -13.46 -3.67 -14.51
C ASP A 199 -13.76 -2.62 -13.43
N SER A 200 -12.83 -2.34 -12.48
CA SER A 200 -12.98 -1.28 -11.47
C SER A 200 -13.02 0.12 -12.04
N LEU A 201 -12.55 0.28 -13.23
CA LEU A 201 -12.57 1.56 -13.93
C LEU A 201 -13.77 1.73 -14.87
N GLY A 202 -14.75 0.82 -14.79
CA GLY A 202 -15.85 0.79 -15.71
C GLY A 202 -15.41 0.54 -17.16
N ASP A 203 -14.15 0.25 -17.39
CA ASP A 203 -13.67 -0.25 -18.65
C ASP A 203 -13.78 -1.76 -18.66
N THR A 204 -14.88 -2.23 -19.21
CA THR A 204 -15.09 -3.63 -19.53
C THR A 204 -14.62 -3.95 -20.94
N SER A 205 -13.83 -3.12 -21.57
CA SER A 205 -13.15 -3.48 -22.80
C SER A 205 -12.06 -4.50 -22.46
N ALA A 206 -12.50 -5.58 -21.86
CA ALA A 206 -11.77 -6.81 -21.94
C ALA A 206 -11.65 -7.13 -23.41
N ASN A 207 -10.50 -7.03 -23.90
CA ASN A 207 -9.95 -7.62 -25.08
C ASN A 207 -10.73 -8.77 -25.71
#